data_cc6e11838f121d9c4f564e638f2c2513
#
_entry.id   cc6e11838f121d9c4f564e638f2c2513
#
_cell.length_a   1.000
_cell.length_b   1.000
_cell.length_c   1.000
_cell.angle_alpha   90.00
_cell.angle_beta   90.00
_cell.angle_gamma   90.00
#
_symmetry.space_group_name_H-M   'P 1'
#
loop_
_entity.id
_entity.type
_entity.pdbx_description
1 polymer ?
#
loop_
_entity_poly.entity_id
_entity_poly.type
_entity_poly.pdbx_seq_one_letter_code
_entity_poly.pdbx_strand_id
1 'polypeptide(L)'
;MKEKVNVTGVPETMVQTLYARAKETKKQNAKIKDEIAVELVEKLDYDFSKADKDKAMNYGVIARTIVLDRMVEQYLKKHENTVVVNIACGLDTRCYRMKGNYLRWYNVDLPETMKIRSQFLTETDPVYQIAKSAMDDSYIDDIDYHGKNIPVSYTHLTLPTKLEV
;
A
#
# COMPACT_ATOMS: atom_id res chain seq x y z
N MET A 1 -20.33 12.99 -14.23
CA MET A 1 -20.04 11.53 -14.20
C MET A 1 -18.53 11.41 -14.08
N LYS A 2 -17.99 10.83 -13.01
CA LYS A 2 -16.54 10.58 -12.91
C LYS A 2 -16.23 9.43 -13.87
N GLU A 3 -15.27 9.63 -14.75
CA GLU A 3 -14.81 8.63 -15.70
C GLU A 3 -14.22 7.45 -14.92
N LYS A 4 -14.74 6.25 -15.12
CA LYS A 4 -14.22 5.04 -14.47
C LYS A 4 -13.03 4.52 -15.26
N VAL A 5 -11.97 4.21 -14.57
CA VAL A 5 -10.73 3.67 -15.16
C VAL A 5 -10.82 2.15 -15.23
N ASN A 6 -10.70 1.61 -16.45
CA ASN A 6 -10.61 0.17 -16.66
C ASN A 6 -9.22 -0.33 -16.24
N VAL A 7 -9.21 -1.34 -15.38
CA VAL A 7 -7.99 -1.93 -14.81
C VAL A 7 -7.72 -3.33 -15.36
N THR A 8 -7.82 -3.48 -16.67
CA THR A 8 -7.48 -4.75 -17.35
C THR A 8 -6.01 -5.09 -17.05
N GLY A 9 -5.75 -6.30 -16.54
CA GLY A 9 -4.41 -6.77 -16.22
C GLY A 9 -3.89 -6.39 -14.83
N VAL A 10 -4.69 -5.73 -13.98
CA VAL A 10 -4.34 -5.49 -12.58
C VAL A 10 -4.35 -6.81 -11.82
N PRO A 11 -3.31 -7.12 -11.02
CA PRO A 11 -3.33 -8.27 -10.13
C PRO A 11 -4.57 -8.26 -9.23
N GLU A 12 -5.36 -9.32 -9.26
CA GLU A 12 -6.61 -9.43 -8.49
C GLU A 12 -6.39 -9.16 -6.99
N THR A 13 -5.25 -9.62 -6.46
CA THR A 13 -4.86 -9.39 -5.06
C THR A 13 -4.72 -7.91 -4.70
N MET A 14 -4.23 -7.08 -5.64
CA MET A 14 -4.06 -5.65 -5.42
C MET A 14 -5.42 -4.95 -5.26
N VAL A 15 -6.38 -5.31 -6.09
CA VAL A 15 -7.75 -4.77 -6.06
C VAL A 15 -8.52 -5.27 -4.85
N GLN A 16 -8.37 -6.55 -4.50
CA GLN A 16 -9.00 -7.15 -3.31
C GLN A 16 -8.54 -6.50 -2.01
N THR A 17 -7.23 -6.25 -1.87
CA THR A 17 -6.69 -5.60 -0.66
C THR A 17 -7.14 -4.15 -0.54
N LEU A 18 -7.24 -3.43 -1.65
CA LEU A 18 -7.81 -2.08 -1.69
C LEU A 18 -9.28 -2.10 -1.26
N TYR A 19 -10.08 -3.01 -1.84
CA TYR A 19 -11.50 -3.14 -1.55
C TYR A 19 -11.77 -3.46 -0.07
N ALA A 20 -10.99 -4.38 0.52
CA ALA A 20 -11.11 -4.73 1.94
C ALA A 20 -10.95 -3.50 2.85
N ARG A 21 -9.94 -2.65 2.59
CA ARG A 21 -9.71 -1.42 3.36
C ARG A 21 -10.83 -0.41 3.16
N ALA A 22 -11.27 -0.21 1.92
CA ALA A 22 -12.38 0.68 1.60
C ALA A 22 -13.69 0.25 2.30
N LYS A 23 -13.99 -1.05 2.25
CA LYS A 23 -15.17 -1.63 2.90
C LYS A 23 -15.12 -1.50 4.42
N GLU A 24 -13.95 -1.75 5.02
CA GLU A 24 -13.76 -1.55 6.47
C GLU A 24 -13.97 -0.10 6.87
N THR A 25 -13.42 0.84 6.10
CA THR A 25 -13.51 2.29 6.37
C THR A 25 -14.95 2.79 6.43
N LYS A 26 -15.85 2.21 5.62
CA LYS A 26 -17.28 2.58 5.57
C LYS A 26 -18.10 2.06 6.75
N LYS A 27 -17.54 1.24 7.63
CA LYS A 27 -18.26 0.72 8.80
C LYS A 27 -18.36 1.79 9.89
N GLN A 28 -19.45 1.77 10.65
CA GLN A 28 -19.67 2.66 11.80
C GLN A 28 -18.53 2.50 12.85
N ASN A 29 -18.11 1.25 13.12
CA ASN A 29 -17.04 0.93 14.07
C ASN A 29 -15.77 0.47 13.32
N ALA A 30 -15.36 1.20 12.29
CA ALA A 30 -14.21 0.87 11.48
C ALA A 30 -12.92 0.75 12.31
N LYS A 31 -12.16 -0.31 12.10
CA LYS A 31 -10.88 -0.56 12.77
C LYS A 31 -9.72 0.19 12.13
N ILE A 32 -9.88 0.55 10.86
CA ILE A 32 -8.97 1.41 10.10
C ILE A 32 -9.78 2.47 9.36
N LYS A 33 -9.14 3.59 9.06
CA LYS A 33 -9.68 4.66 8.22
C LYS A 33 -8.76 4.88 7.04
N ASP A 34 -9.26 4.65 5.84
CA ASP A 34 -8.54 4.78 4.57
C ASP A 34 -9.46 5.39 3.51
N GLU A 35 -9.69 6.70 3.65
CA GLU A 35 -10.61 7.42 2.76
C GLU A 35 -10.13 7.40 1.31
N ILE A 36 -8.81 7.37 1.10
CA ILE A 36 -8.24 7.26 -0.25
C ILE A 36 -8.61 5.91 -0.87
N ALA A 37 -8.57 4.82 -0.10
CA ALA A 37 -9.01 3.52 -0.61
C ALA A 37 -10.50 3.56 -1.02
N VAL A 38 -11.34 4.27 -0.30
CA VAL A 38 -12.76 4.47 -0.66
C VAL A 38 -12.87 5.21 -2.00
N GLU A 39 -12.16 6.32 -2.15
CA GLU A 39 -12.15 7.10 -3.40
C GLU A 39 -11.65 6.29 -4.60
N LEU A 40 -10.59 5.49 -4.40
CA LEU A 40 -10.04 4.65 -5.46
C LEU A 40 -11.02 3.57 -5.90
N VAL A 41 -11.67 2.89 -4.95
CA VAL A 41 -12.70 1.88 -5.28
C VAL A 41 -13.85 2.49 -6.09
N GLU A 42 -14.24 3.73 -5.80
CA GLU A 42 -15.31 4.42 -6.53
C GLU A 42 -14.90 4.86 -7.96
N LYS A 43 -13.60 5.04 -8.20
CA LYS A 43 -13.04 5.39 -9.51
C LYS A 43 -12.79 4.16 -10.40
N LEU A 44 -12.66 2.97 -9.80
CA LEU A 44 -12.35 1.74 -10.52
C LEU A 44 -13.60 1.21 -11.25
N ASP A 45 -13.42 0.80 -12.50
CA ASP A 45 -14.38 -0.03 -13.24
C ASP A 45 -14.02 -1.50 -13.07
N TYR A 46 -14.40 -2.06 -11.92
CA TYR A 46 -14.09 -3.43 -11.53
C TYR A 46 -15.25 -4.07 -10.78
N ASP A 47 -15.51 -5.36 -11.06
CA ASP A 47 -16.51 -6.14 -10.33
C ASP A 47 -15.92 -6.68 -9.01
N PHE A 48 -16.27 -6.03 -7.92
CA PHE A 48 -15.86 -6.42 -6.57
C PHE A 48 -16.67 -7.56 -5.94
N SER A 49 -17.64 -8.14 -6.65
CA SER A 49 -18.56 -9.14 -6.07
C SER A 49 -17.83 -10.36 -5.48
N LYS A 50 -16.73 -10.79 -6.12
CA LYS A 50 -15.89 -11.88 -5.63
C LYS A 50 -15.15 -11.48 -4.34
N ALA A 51 -14.53 -10.31 -4.34
CA ALA A 51 -13.85 -9.77 -3.16
C ALA A 51 -14.83 -9.53 -2.01
N ASP A 52 -16.06 -9.14 -2.29
CA ASP A 52 -17.09 -8.92 -1.28
C ASP A 52 -17.50 -10.19 -0.55
N LYS A 53 -17.54 -11.32 -1.26
CA LYS A 53 -17.92 -12.64 -0.72
C LYS A 53 -16.81 -13.27 0.11
N ASP A 54 -15.55 -12.95 -0.16
CA ASP A 54 -14.40 -13.55 0.55
C ASP A 54 -14.14 -12.83 1.88
N LYS A 55 -14.96 -13.20 2.88
CA LYS A 55 -14.87 -12.62 4.23
C LYS A 55 -13.55 -12.95 4.91
N ALA A 56 -13.03 -14.16 4.72
CA ALA A 56 -11.80 -14.61 5.38
C ALA A 56 -10.61 -13.78 4.89
N MET A 57 -10.49 -13.58 3.57
CA MET A 57 -9.48 -12.72 3.00
C MET A 57 -9.62 -11.27 3.48
N ASN A 58 -10.84 -10.72 3.49
CA ASN A 58 -11.08 -9.35 3.94
C ASN A 58 -10.62 -9.16 5.40
N TYR A 59 -10.97 -10.08 6.32
CA TYR A 59 -10.50 -10.02 7.70
C TYR A 59 -8.98 -10.14 7.81
N GLY A 60 -8.37 -11.04 7.04
CA GLY A 60 -6.91 -11.19 6.99
C GLY A 60 -6.19 -9.92 6.54
N VAL A 61 -6.71 -9.27 5.49
CA VAL A 61 -6.19 -7.98 5.02
C VAL A 61 -6.28 -6.91 6.09
N ILE A 62 -7.43 -6.79 6.76
CA ILE A 62 -7.63 -5.78 7.80
C ILE A 62 -6.72 -6.03 9.01
N ALA A 63 -6.64 -7.28 9.49
CA ALA A 63 -5.75 -7.63 10.60
C ALA A 63 -4.29 -7.30 10.28
N ARG A 64 -3.81 -7.69 9.10
CA ARG A 64 -2.46 -7.36 8.63
C ARG A 64 -2.24 -5.84 8.52
N THR A 65 -3.21 -5.11 7.99
CA THR A 65 -3.12 -3.65 7.88
C THR A 65 -2.97 -3.01 9.25
N ILE A 66 -3.79 -3.41 10.23
CA ILE A 66 -3.71 -2.89 11.61
C ILE A 66 -2.34 -3.16 12.23
N VAL A 67 -1.82 -4.38 12.09
CA VAL A 67 -0.52 -4.76 12.67
C VAL A 67 0.60 -3.96 12.03
N LEU A 68 0.66 -3.92 10.70
CA LEU A 68 1.70 -3.19 9.97
C LEU A 68 1.63 -1.68 10.21
N ASP A 69 0.44 -1.09 10.23
CA ASP A 69 0.28 0.33 10.52
C ASP A 69 0.78 0.67 11.92
N ARG A 70 0.48 -0.17 12.94
CA ARG A 70 0.99 0.02 14.30
C ARG A 70 2.51 -0.12 14.38
N MET A 71 3.09 -1.10 13.69
CA MET A 71 4.55 -1.29 13.68
C MET A 71 5.25 -0.09 13.06
N VAL A 72 4.77 0.38 11.92
CA VAL A 72 5.32 1.57 11.24
C VAL A 72 5.14 2.81 12.12
N GLU A 73 3.96 3.05 12.66
CA GLU A 73 3.69 4.18 13.53
C GLU A 73 4.59 4.19 14.78
N GLN A 74 4.76 3.03 15.43
CA GLN A 74 5.65 2.90 16.59
C GLN A 74 7.11 3.15 16.25
N TYR A 75 7.55 2.72 15.06
CA TYR A 75 8.90 3.00 14.59
C TYR A 75 9.09 4.50 14.33
N LEU A 76 8.16 5.13 13.61
CA LEU A 76 8.21 6.55 13.28
C LEU A 76 8.20 7.44 14.52
N LYS A 77 7.44 7.06 15.56
CA LYS A 77 7.43 7.77 16.87
C LYS A 77 8.77 7.71 17.62
N LYS A 78 9.56 6.67 17.37
CA LYS A 78 10.86 6.48 18.06
C LYS A 78 12.05 7.04 17.27
N HIS A 79 11.88 7.25 15.97
CA HIS A 79 12.96 7.63 15.07
C HIS A 79 12.54 8.82 14.21
N GLU A 80 12.99 10.01 14.61
CA GLU A 80 12.77 11.22 13.82
C GLU A 80 13.51 11.18 12.48
N ASN A 81 13.04 11.95 11.51
CA ASN A 81 13.64 12.06 10.18
C ASN A 81 13.80 10.71 9.46
N THR A 82 12.81 9.83 9.61
CA THR A 82 12.80 8.51 9.02
C THR A 82 12.46 8.55 7.53
N VAL A 83 13.22 7.81 6.73
CA VAL A 83 12.92 7.51 5.33
C VAL A 83 12.27 6.13 5.27
N VAL A 84 11.06 6.03 4.74
CA VAL A 84 10.32 4.76 4.64
C VAL A 84 10.41 4.22 3.22
N VAL A 85 10.71 2.92 3.09
CA VAL A 85 10.68 2.20 1.82
C VAL A 85 9.59 1.14 1.87
N ASN A 86 8.56 1.31 1.06
CA ASN A 86 7.40 0.43 0.97
C ASN A 86 7.50 -0.43 -0.29
N ILE A 87 7.98 -1.65 -0.14
CA ILE A 87 8.24 -2.59 -1.24
C ILE A 87 6.96 -3.37 -1.57
N ALA A 88 6.77 -3.68 -2.86
CA ALA A 88 5.56 -4.31 -3.38
C ALA A 88 4.30 -3.55 -2.96
N CYS A 89 4.33 -2.24 -3.16
CA CYS A 89 3.34 -1.32 -2.60
C CYS A 89 1.95 -1.45 -3.22
N GLY A 90 1.83 -1.89 -4.47
CA GLY A 90 0.56 -1.98 -5.17
C GLY A 90 -0.27 -0.69 -5.05
N LEU A 91 -1.51 -0.82 -4.60
CA LEU A 91 -2.40 0.29 -4.26
C LEU A 91 -2.46 0.54 -2.74
N ASP A 92 -1.35 0.29 -2.01
CA ASP A 92 -1.27 0.65 -0.59
C ASP A 92 -1.24 2.17 -0.42
N THR A 93 -1.98 2.64 0.56
CA THR A 93 -2.21 4.05 0.88
C THR A 93 -1.65 4.43 2.25
N ARG A 94 -0.75 3.59 2.82
CA ARG A 94 -0.18 3.80 4.16
C ARG A 94 0.58 5.12 4.27
N CYS A 95 1.29 5.54 3.23
CA CYS A 95 1.96 6.83 3.19
C CYS A 95 1.03 8.00 3.55
N TYR A 96 -0.22 7.94 3.12
CA TYR A 96 -1.20 8.99 3.44
C TYR A 96 -1.73 8.87 4.87
N ARG A 97 -1.93 7.63 5.38
CA ARG A 97 -2.35 7.42 6.78
C ARG A 97 -1.27 7.83 7.79
N MET A 98 0.01 7.75 7.38
CA MET A 98 1.18 8.12 8.21
C MET A 98 1.71 9.53 7.91
N LYS A 99 0.98 10.34 7.13
CA LYS A 99 1.43 11.68 6.69
C LYS A 99 1.83 12.55 7.89
N GLY A 100 2.98 13.21 7.74
CA GLY A 100 3.54 14.09 8.77
C GLY A 100 4.44 13.39 9.79
N ASN A 101 4.54 12.06 9.78
CA ASN A 101 5.33 11.28 10.72
C ASN A 101 6.65 10.76 10.12
N TYR A 102 6.92 10.99 8.84
CA TYR A 102 8.15 10.56 8.15
C TYR A 102 8.77 11.73 7.37
N LEU A 103 10.07 11.61 7.08
CA LEU A 103 10.78 12.59 6.26
C LEU A 103 10.48 12.36 4.78
N ARG A 104 10.63 11.13 4.31
CA ARG A 104 10.34 10.70 2.93
C ARG A 104 9.73 9.31 2.92
N TRP A 105 8.91 9.05 1.90
CA TRP A 105 8.29 7.76 1.67
C TRP A 105 8.47 7.33 0.22
N TYR A 106 9.12 6.20 0.01
CA TYR A 106 9.33 5.61 -1.30
C TYR A 106 8.43 4.39 -1.48
N ASN A 107 7.53 4.44 -2.46
CA ASN A 107 6.72 3.32 -2.91
C ASN A 107 7.45 2.63 -4.06
N VAL A 108 7.83 1.37 -3.89
CA VAL A 108 8.58 0.56 -4.86
C VAL A 108 7.72 -0.58 -5.33
N ASP A 109 7.56 -0.74 -6.63
CA ASP A 109 6.89 -1.88 -7.25
C ASP A 109 7.32 -2.02 -8.71
N LEU A 110 6.89 -3.11 -9.36
CA LEU A 110 7.15 -3.37 -10.77
C LEU A 110 6.60 -2.22 -11.64
N PRO A 111 7.25 -1.93 -12.79
CA PRO A 111 6.83 -0.83 -13.68
C PRO A 111 5.35 -0.89 -14.08
N GLU A 112 4.82 -2.08 -14.32
CA GLU A 112 3.40 -2.29 -14.68
C GLU A 112 2.47 -1.88 -13.54
N THR A 113 2.82 -2.25 -12.30
CA THR A 113 2.07 -1.86 -11.10
C THR A 113 2.12 -0.37 -10.88
N MET A 114 3.30 0.23 -11.02
CA MET A 114 3.48 1.68 -10.83
C MET A 114 2.77 2.49 -11.90
N LYS A 115 2.72 2.01 -13.14
CA LYS A 115 1.91 2.60 -14.20
C LYS A 115 0.42 2.65 -13.86
N ILE A 116 -0.08 1.62 -13.20
CA ILE A 116 -1.48 1.58 -12.72
C ILE A 116 -1.64 2.53 -11.54
N ARG A 117 -0.75 2.47 -10.55
CA ARG A 117 -0.77 3.32 -9.37
C ARG A 117 -0.80 4.81 -9.73
N SER A 118 0.03 5.26 -10.66
CA SER A 118 0.13 6.65 -11.08
C SER A 118 -1.11 7.20 -11.80
N GLN A 119 -1.99 6.33 -12.30
CA GLN A 119 -3.28 6.77 -12.85
C GLN A 119 -4.26 7.25 -11.76
N PHE A 120 -4.07 6.78 -10.53
CA PHE A 120 -4.97 7.04 -9.41
C PHE A 120 -4.38 7.94 -8.35
N LEU A 121 -3.06 7.86 -8.15
CA LEU A 121 -2.35 8.51 -7.05
C LEU A 121 -1.24 9.39 -7.63
N THR A 122 -1.46 10.69 -7.60
CA THR A 122 -0.42 11.68 -7.90
C THR A 122 0.41 11.88 -6.64
N GLU A 123 1.56 11.23 -6.58
CA GLU A 123 2.47 11.31 -5.45
C GLU A 123 3.54 12.36 -5.72
N THR A 124 3.70 13.26 -4.77
CA THR A 124 4.68 14.35 -4.79
C THR A 124 5.36 14.41 -3.43
N ASP A 125 6.49 15.12 -3.32
CA ASP A 125 7.21 15.29 -2.06
C ASP A 125 6.26 15.43 -0.85
N PRO A 126 6.48 14.68 0.21
CA PRO A 126 7.59 13.75 0.51
C PRO A 126 7.34 12.28 0.11
N VAL A 127 6.40 12.00 -0.80
CA VAL A 127 6.09 10.64 -1.30
C VAL A 127 6.57 10.49 -2.72
N TYR A 128 7.32 9.42 -3.00
CA TYR A 128 7.94 9.14 -4.28
C TYR A 128 7.60 7.74 -4.78
N GLN A 129 7.59 7.57 -6.11
CA GLN A 129 7.38 6.28 -6.77
C GLN A 129 8.66 5.81 -7.44
N ILE A 130 9.02 4.54 -7.23
CA ILE A 130 10.14 3.88 -7.90
C ILE A 130 9.60 2.66 -8.66
N ALA A 131 9.68 2.72 -9.98
CA ALA A 131 9.18 1.68 -10.88
C ALA A 131 10.28 0.65 -11.20
N LYS A 132 10.68 -0.13 -10.19
CA LYS A 132 11.74 -1.14 -10.28
C LYS A 132 11.36 -2.40 -9.51
N SER A 133 11.93 -3.55 -9.94
CA SER A 133 11.78 -4.80 -9.20
C SER A 133 12.50 -4.73 -7.86
N ALA A 134 11.88 -5.20 -6.79
CA ALA A 134 12.53 -5.37 -5.50
C ALA A 134 13.62 -6.46 -5.49
N MET A 135 13.68 -7.27 -6.55
CA MET A 135 14.73 -8.27 -6.74
C MET A 135 15.97 -7.70 -7.45
N ASP A 136 15.91 -6.45 -7.87
CA ASP A 136 17.00 -5.71 -8.50
C ASP A 136 17.41 -4.58 -7.56
N ASP A 137 18.61 -4.66 -7.00
CA ASP A 137 19.10 -3.70 -5.99
C ASP A 137 19.20 -2.25 -6.51
N SER A 138 19.05 -2.04 -7.82
CA SER A 138 19.15 -0.71 -8.44
C SER A 138 18.10 0.30 -7.94
N TYR A 139 16.99 -0.16 -7.29
CA TYR A 139 16.04 0.76 -6.67
C TYR A 139 16.64 1.50 -5.46
N ILE A 140 17.70 0.95 -4.85
CA ILE A 140 18.37 1.54 -3.68
C ILE A 140 19.06 2.85 -4.08
N ASP A 141 19.59 2.92 -5.29
CA ASP A 141 20.26 4.12 -5.80
C ASP A 141 19.32 5.33 -5.98
N ASP A 142 18.01 5.04 -6.12
CA ASP A 142 16.98 6.09 -6.25
C ASP A 142 16.50 6.62 -4.88
N ILE A 143 16.97 6.04 -3.77
CA ILE A 143 16.55 6.40 -2.42
C ILE A 143 17.53 7.40 -1.82
N ASP A 144 17.07 8.60 -1.56
CA ASP A 144 17.83 9.58 -0.80
C ASP A 144 17.67 9.34 0.70
N TYR A 145 18.60 8.60 1.28
CA TYR A 145 18.60 8.25 2.70
C TYR A 145 19.62 9.01 3.55
N HIS A 146 20.72 9.49 2.98
CA HIS A 146 21.78 10.35 3.60
C HIS A 146 21.97 10.16 5.11
N GLY A 147 22.27 8.93 5.54
CA GLY A 147 22.52 8.59 6.95
C GLY A 147 21.28 8.62 7.86
N LYS A 148 20.08 8.57 7.31
CA LYS A 148 18.82 8.50 8.03
C LYS A 148 18.45 7.06 8.40
N ASN A 149 17.53 6.91 9.36
CA ASN A 149 16.94 5.61 9.69
C ASN A 149 16.03 5.14 8.56
N ILE A 150 16.16 3.89 8.12
CA ILE A 150 15.37 3.31 7.04
C ILE A 150 14.60 2.09 7.53
N PRO A 151 13.32 2.18 7.88
CA PRO A 151 12.47 1.01 7.97
C PRO A 151 12.04 0.57 6.58
N VAL A 152 12.20 -0.70 6.28
CA VAL A 152 11.69 -1.32 5.06
C VAL A 152 10.39 -2.04 5.39
N SER A 153 9.31 -1.67 4.71
CA SER A 153 8.00 -2.31 4.83
C SER A 153 7.68 -3.12 3.58
N TYR A 154 7.27 -4.37 3.77
CA TYR A 154 6.80 -5.24 2.70
C TYR A 154 5.28 -5.40 2.83
N THR A 155 4.52 -4.88 1.89
CA THR A 155 3.05 -4.90 1.99
C THR A 155 2.41 -6.17 1.43
N HIS A 156 3.07 -6.87 0.51
CA HIS A 156 2.50 -8.00 -0.22
C HIS A 156 3.37 -9.25 -0.33
N LEU A 157 4.56 -9.29 0.27
CA LEU A 157 5.27 -10.55 0.38
C LEU A 157 4.48 -11.46 1.32
N THR A 158 3.71 -12.36 0.73
CA THR A 158 3.27 -13.55 1.45
C THR A 158 4.53 -14.31 1.83
N LEU A 159 4.85 -14.32 3.10
CA LEU A 159 5.77 -15.31 3.64
C LEU A 159 5.24 -16.66 3.17
N PRO A 160 6.07 -17.53 2.56
CA PRO A 160 5.62 -18.87 2.22
C PRO A 160 5.08 -19.49 3.51
N THR A 161 3.82 -19.88 3.49
CA THR A 161 3.11 -20.51 4.62
C THR A 161 3.50 -21.98 4.78
N LYS A 162 4.70 -22.35 4.39
CA LYS A 162 5.32 -23.62 4.69
C LYS A 162 6.65 -23.36 5.39
N LEU A 163 6.56 -23.26 6.71
CA LEU A 163 7.62 -23.73 7.58
C LEU A 163 7.61 -25.25 7.44
N GLU A 164 8.39 -25.78 6.54
CA GLU A 164 8.78 -27.20 6.62
C GLU A 164 9.84 -27.27 7.72
N VAL A 165 9.43 -27.84 8.86
CA VAL A 165 10.30 -28.28 9.94
C VAL A 165 10.94 -29.60 9.49
#